data_fba6962dab37b701200b7682e195edf4
#
_entry.id   fba6962dab37b701200b7682e195edf4
#
_cell.length_a   1.000
_cell.length_b   1.000
_cell.length_c   1.000
_cell.angle_alpha   90.00
_cell.angle_beta   90.00
_cell.angle_gamma   90.00
#
_symmetry.space_group_name_H-M   'P 1'
#
loop_
_entity.id
_entity.type
_entity.pdbx_description
1 polymer ?
#
loop_
_entity_poly.entity_id
_entity_poly.type
_entity_poly.pdbx_seq_one_letter_code
_entity_poly.pdbx_strand_id
1 'polypeptide(L)'
;YAKKLDIDINSSWEQELAKVVINEYKPYYKELERNENSILEVLANEKNKFNKTLEKGLREFEKLTRNIEGTEISKDIAFKLYDTYGFPIELTEELAKEQGLTVDIEGFKKKFEEHQALSRKGAEQKFKGGLASTGEMETKYHTATHLLNAALKKVLGSHVHQKGSNITAERMRFDFSHDSKMTPEEK
;
A
#
# COMPACT_ATOMS: atom_id res chain seq x y z
N TYR A 1 8.74 -2.64 17.75
CA TYR A 1 10.08 -2.23 18.20
C TYR A 1 10.08 -0.88 18.91
N ALA A 2 9.40 0.20 18.39
CA ALA A 2 9.37 1.50 19.02
C ALA A 2 8.89 1.47 20.49
N LYS A 3 7.85 0.68 20.80
CA LYS A 3 7.37 0.45 22.17
C LYS A 3 8.42 -0.19 23.09
N LYS A 4 9.30 -1.07 22.56
CA LYS A 4 10.37 -1.70 23.34
C LYS A 4 11.53 -0.76 23.63
N LEU A 5 11.60 0.35 22.89
CA LEU A 5 12.62 1.41 23.05
C LEU A 5 12.07 2.63 23.79
N ASP A 6 10.93 2.52 24.45
CA ASP A 6 10.21 3.61 25.14
C ASP A 6 9.95 4.85 24.25
N ILE A 7 9.91 4.64 22.93
CA ILE A 7 9.57 5.69 21.98
C ILE A 7 8.05 5.85 21.98
N ASP A 8 7.58 7.05 22.27
CA ASP A 8 6.16 7.38 22.15
C ASP A 8 5.74 7.28 20.67
N ILE A 9 4.99 6.23 20.35
CA ILE A 9 4.48 5.96 18.99
C ILE A 9 3.53 7.04 18.47
N ASN A 10 2.97 7.87 19.35
CA ASN A 10 2.11 8.99 18.99
C ASN A 10 2.88 10.30 18.74
N SER A 11 4.16 10.36 19.15
CA SER A 11 5.03 11.50 18.85
C SER A 11 5.37 11.56 17.35
N SER A 12 5.94 12.67 16.90
CA SER A 12 6.37 12.89 15.50
C SER A 12 7.82 12.43 15.24
N TRP A 13 8.27 11.39 15.93
CA TRP A 13 9.65 10.89 15.84
C TRP A 13 10.11 10.58 14.40
N GLU A 14 9.20 10.09 13.54
CA GLU A 14 9.48 9.79 12.15
C GLU A 14 9.81 11.06 11.35
N GLN A 15 9.15 12.18 11.66
CA GLN A 15 9.42 13.47 11.03
C GLN A 15 10.76 14.05 11.52
N GLU A 16 11.07 13.91 12.81
CA GLU A 16 12.35 14.35 13.36
C GLU A 16 13.51 13.59 12.75
N LEU A 17 13.37 12.28 12.62
CA LEU A 17 14.36 11.44 11.93
C LEU A 17 14.52 11.83 10.45
N ALA A 18 13.42 12.05 9.75
CA ALA A 18 13.43 12.50 8.36
C ALA A 18 14.11 13.85 8.20
N LYS A 19 13.88 14.81 9.12
CA LYS A 19 14.56 16.12 9.12
C LYS A 19 16.08 15.99 9.27
N VAL A 20 16.55 15.07 10.11
CA VAL A 20 17.99 14.81 10.24
C VAL A 20 18.56 14.34 8.89
N VAL A 21 17.91 13.38 8.23
CA VAL A 21 18.35 12.89 6.91
C VAL A 21 18.28 14.01 5.87
N ILE A 22 17.19 14.77 5.81
CA ILE A 22 17.04 15.88 4.87
C ILE A 22 18.15 16.91 5.08
N ASN A 23 18.43 17.31 6.31
CA ASN A 23 19.46 18.29 6.61
C ASN A 23 20.86 17.85 6.20
N GLU A 24 21.16 16.56 6.36
CA GLU A 24 22.47 15.99 5.98
C GLU A 24 22.64 15.95 4.46
N TYR A 25 21.59 15.60 3.72
CA TYR A 25 21.67 15.35 2.27
C TYR A 25 21.23 16.51 1.38
N LYS A 26 20.48 17.50 1.88
CA LYS A 26 20.02 18.64 1.06
C LYS A 26 21.12 19.47 0.39
N PRO A 27 22.39 19.53 0.90
CA PRO A 27 23.47 20.21 0.16
C PRO A 27 23.75 19.56 -1.19
N TYR A 28 23.54 18.23 -1.31
CA TYR A 28 23.80 17.42 -2.50
C TYR A 28 22.53 17.23 -3.35
N TYR A 29 21.36 17.12 -2.70
CA TYR A 29 20.07 16.84 -3.34
C TYR A 29 19.09 17.98 -3.03
N LYS A 30 19.07 18.99 -3.89
CA LYS A 30 18.23 20.19 -3.69
C LYS A 30 16.72 19.90 -3.67
N GLU A 31 16.30 18.77 -4.23
CA GLU A 31 14.92 18.27 -4.20
C GLU A 31 14.45 18.03 -2.77
N LEU A 32 15.33 17.62 -1.87
CA LEU A 32 14.97 17.36 -0.46
C LEU A 32 14.56 18.64 0.24
N GLU A 33 15.26 19.76 -0.03
CA GLU A 33 14.91 21.07 0.53
C GLU A 33 13.57 21.58 -0.04
N ARG A 34 13.37 21.44 -1.35
CA ARG A 34 12.14 21.91 -2.02
C ARG A 34 10.91 21.12 -1.60
N ASN A 35 11.06 19.83 -1.29
CA ASN A 35 9.96 18.93 -1.00
C ASN A 35 9.87 18.56 0.49
N GLU A 36 10.63 19.22 1.39
CA GLU A 36 10.68 18.86 2.80
C GLU A 36 9.28 18.75 3.43
N ASN A 37 8.44 19.78 3.27
CA ASN A 37 7.09 19.76 3.83
C ASN A 37 6.24 18.60 3.29
N SER A 38 6.32 18.33 1.99
CA SER A 38 5.59 17.23 1.35
C SER A 38 6.07 15.87 1.86
N ILE A 39 7.39 15.70 2.04
CA ILE A 39 7.98 14.46 2.60
C ILE A 39 7.46 14.23 4.02
N LEU A 40 7.48 15.25 4.87
CA LEU A 40 7.04 15.15 6.26
C LEU A 40 5.54 14.85 6.36
N GLU A 41 4.73 15.47 5.50
CA GLU A 41 3.28 15.21 5.44
C GLU A 41 2.98 13.77 4.99
N VAL A 42 3.66 13.27 3.96
CA VAL A 42 3.50 11.89 3.47
C VAL A 42 3.88 10.91 4.57
N LEU A 43 4.98 11.13 5.29
CA LEU A 43 5.40 10.28 6.41
C LEU A 43 4.37 10.26 7.55
N ALA A 44 3.84 11.42 7.93
CA ALA A 44 2.80 11.51 8.96
C ALA A 44 1.51 10.78 8.54
N ASN A 45 1.09 10.95 7.29
CA ASN A 45 -0.08 10.29 6.75
C ASN A 45 0.11 8.76 6.70
N GLU A 46 1.27 8.28 6.28
CA GLU A 46 1.57 6.86 6.23
C GLU A 46 1.64 6.23 7.62
N LYS A 47 2.26 6.91 8.59
CA LYS A 47 2.24 6.50 10.00
C LYS A 47 0.81 6.36 10.53
N ASN A 48 -0.05 7.33 10.26
CA ASN A 48 -1.45 7.28 10.70
C ASN A 48 -2.21 6.10 10.09
N LYS A 49 -1.99 5.81 8.80
CA LYS A 49 -2.55 4.63 8.13
C LYS A 49 -2.03 3.34 8.75
N PHE A 50 -0.71 3.28 8.97
CA PHE A 50 -0.07 2.11 9.58
C PHE A 50 -0.61 1.84 10.99
N ASN A 51 -0.72 2.86 11.84
CA ASN A 51 -1.26 2.72 13.19
C ASN A 51 -2.69 2.18 13.19
N LYS A 52 -3.57 2.68 12.30
CA LYS A 52 -4.94 2.18 12.15
C LYS A 52 -4.96 0.71 11.70
N THR A 53 -4.07 0.35 10.77
CA THR A 53 -3.93 -1.03 10.28
C THR A 53 -3.45 -1.94 11.40
N LEU A 54 -2.46 -1.51 12.18
CA LEU A 54 -1.92 -2.24 13.31
C LEU A 54 -2.97 -2.48 14.39
N GLU A 55 -3.72 -1.45 14.79
CA GLU A 55 -4.80 -1.59 15.78
C GLU A 55 -5.88 -2.56 15.32
N LYS A 56 -6.24 -2.51 14.04
CA LYS A 56 -7.22 -3.44 13.46
C LYS A 56 -6.67 -4.87 13.44
N GLY A 57 -5.41 -5.03 13.03
CA GLY A 57 -4.73 -6.32 12.99
C GLY A 57 -4.62 -6.96 14.37
N LEU A 58 -4.26 -6.18 15.41
CA LEU A 58 -4.20 -6.64 16.80
C LEU A 58 -5.55 -7.18 17.29
N ARG A 59 -6.63 -6.43 17.05
CA ARG A 59 -7.99 -6.89 17.42
C ARG A 59 -8.39 -8.19 16.73
N GLU A 60 -8.07 -8.32 15.46
CA GLU A 60 -8.37 -9.54 14.71
C GLU A 60 -7.45 -10.70 15.11
N PHE A 61 -6.19 -10.44 15.43
CA PHE A 61 -5.28 -11.44 15.99
C PHE A 61 -5.87 -12.03 17.28
N GLU A 62 -6.22 -11.20 18.27
CA GLU A 62 -6.82 -11.63 19.52
C GLU A 62 -8.11 -12.44 19.30
N LYS A 63 -8.95 -12.01 18.34
CA LYS A 63 -10.19 -12.70 18.02
C LYS A 63 -9.97 -14.08 17.39
N LEU A 64 -9.01 -14.17 16.45
CA LEU A 64 -8.74 -15.40 15.72
C LEU A 64 -7.95 -16.40 16.57
N THR A 65 -7.14 -15.92 17.53
CA THR A 65 -6.34 -16.79 18.42
C THR A 65 -7.07 -17.23 19.68
N ARG A 66 -8.15 -16.56 20.07
CA ARG A 66 -8.90 -16.83 21.30
C ARG A 66 -9.39 -18.28 21.44
N ASN A 67 -9.73 -18.93 20.34
CA ASN A 67 -10.34 -20.28 20.32
C ASN A 67 -9.47 -21.26 19.52
N ILE A 68 -8.16 -21.07 19.48
CA ILE A 68 -7.28 -22.02 18.82
C ILE A 68 -7.21 -23.31 19.66
N GLU A 69 -7.58 -24.43 19.04
CA GLU A 69 -7.35 -25.75 19.59
C GLU A 69 -5.90 -26.17 19.32
N GLY A 70 -5.05 -26.21 20.36
CA GLY A 70 -3.63 -26.51 20.24
C GLY A 70 -2.71 -25.32 20.49
N THR A 71 -1.47 -25.44 20.07
CA THR A 71 -0.39 -24.47 20.34
C THR A 71 0.15 -23.78 19.08
N GLU A 72 -0.49 -24.01 17.91
CA GLU A 72 0.00 -23.48 16.64
C GLU A 72 -1.06 -22.67 15.89
N ILE A 73 -0.71 -21.47 15.49
CA ILE A 73 -1.49 -20.63 14.57
C ILE A 73 -1.27 -21.17 13.16
N SER A 74 -2.35 -21.62 12.51
CA SER A 74 -2.28 -22.19 11.16
C SER A 74 -1.87 -21.16 10.12
N LYS A 75 -1.29 -21.63 9.02
CA LYS A 75 -0.97 -20.84 7.83
C LYS A 75 -2.15 -19.98 7.33
N ASP A 76 -3.38 -20.50 7.45
CA ASP A 76 -4.59 -19.82 6.96
C ASP A 76 -4.93 -18.60 7.81
N ILE A 77 -4.80 -18.71 9.13
CA ILE A 77 -4.97 -17.58 10.05
C ILE A 77 -3.86 -16.56 9.86
N ALA A 78 -2.61 -17.00 9.80
CA ALA A 78 -1.46 -16.13 9.58
C ALA A 78 -1.56 -15.38 8.25
N PHE A 79 -1.94 -16.07 7.18
CA PHE A 79 -2.13 -15.47 5.86
C PHE A 79 -3.32 -14.50 5.82
N LYS A 80 -4.43 -14.81 6.49
CA LYS A 80 -5.58 -13.92 6.60
C LYS A 80 -5.24 -12.62 7.33
N LEU A 81 -4.46 -12.70 8.41
CA LEU A 81 -3.98 -11.52 9.13
C LEU A 81 -3.11 -10.65 8.20
N TYR A 82 -2.23 -11.25 7.43
CA TYR A 82 -1.36 -10.55 6.50
C TYR A 82 -2.14 -9.94 5.32
N ASP A 83 -2.88 -10.76 4.58
CA ASP A 83 -3.52 -10.38 3.31
C ASP A 83 -4.74 -9.47 3.49
N THR A 84 -5.60 -9.81 4.45
CA THR A 84 -6.88 -9.11 4.65
C THR A 84 -6.76 -7.91 5.58
N TYR A 85 -5.93 -8.03 6.59
CA TYR A 85 -5.80 -6.99 7.62
C TYR A 85 -4.49 -6.20 7.54
N GLY A 86 -3.58 -6.57 6.63
CA GLY A 86 -2.28 -5.91 6.48
C GLY A 86 -1.36 -6.08 7.69
N PHE A 87 -1.60 -7.11 8.51
CA PHE A 87 -0.86 -7.33 9.74
C PHE A 87 0.44 -8.11 9.44
N PRO A 88 1.63 -7.55 9.74
CA PRO A 88 2.90 -8.18 9.39
C PRO A 88 3.07 -9.53 10.05
N ILE A 89 3.65 -10.49 9.32
CA ILE A 89 3.87 -11.85 9.83
C ILE A 89 4.81 -11.86 11.02
N GLU A 90 5.80 -10.98 11.04
CA GLU A 90 6.76 -10.83 12.13
C GLU A 90 6.07 -10.42 13.45
N LEU A 91 5.04 -9.57 13.37
CA LEU A 91 4.24 -9.22 14.54
C LEU A 91 3.32 -10.36 14.96
N THR A 92 2.80 -11.14 14.00
CA THR A 92 2.03 -12.35 14.30
C THR A 92 2.88 -13.36 15.08
N GLU A 93 4.15 -13.59 14.66
CA GLU A 93 5.08 -14.46 15.37
C GLU A 93 5.41 -13.94 16.79
N GLU A 94 5.68 -12.65 16.92
CA GLU A 94 6.02 -12.04 18.21
C GLU A 94 4.86 -12.17 19.22
N LEU A 95 3.65 -11.82 18.81
CA LEU A 95 2.46 -11.94 19.66
C LEU A 95 2.08 -13.40 19.97
N ALA A 96 2.22 -14.29 18.98
CA ALA A 96 2.02 -15.71 19.20
C ALA A 96 2.95 -16.24 20.28
N LYS A 97 4.23 -15.89 20.20
CA LYS A 97 5.24 -16.28 21.21
C LYS A 97 4.93 -15.72 22.60
N GLU A 98 4.42 -14.48 22.70
CA GLU A 98 3.98 -13.90 23.98
C GLU A 98 2.80 -14.67 24.61
N GLN A 99 1.96 -15.31 23.77
CA GLN A 99 0.84 -16.16 24.21
C GLN A 99 1.20 -17.65 24.35
N GLY A 100 2.49 -18.03 24.19
CA GLY A 100 2.92 -19.43 24.21
C GLY A 100 2.51 -20.23 22.99
N LEU A 101 2.16 -19.56 21.89
CA LEU A 101 1.80 -20.16 20.62
C LEU A 101 2.97 -20.12 19.63
N THR A 102 2.94 -21.03 18.66
CA THR A 102 3.80 -21.02 17.46
C THR A 102 3.01 -20.62 16.21
N VAL A 103 3.69 -20.34 15.11
CA VAL A 103 3.05 -20.00 13.82
C VAL A 103 3.59 -20.93 12.74
N ASP A 104 2.73 -21.49 11.91
CA ASP A 104 3.11 -22.26 10.71
C ASP A 104 3.68 -21.32 9.62
N ILE A 105 4.96 -20.94 9.80
CA ILE A 105 5.66 -20.02 8.89
C ILE A 105 5.92 -20.65 7.53
N GLU A 106 6.25 -21.94 7.48
CA GLU A 106 6.52 -22.62 6.22
C GLU A 106 5.24 -22.72 5.36
N GLY A 107 4.11 -23.05 5.99
CA GLY A 107 2.82 -23.03 5.32
C GLY A 107 2.39 -21.63 4.88
N PHE A 108 2.65 -20.60 5.69
CA PHE A 108 2.43 -19.20 5.33
C PHE A 108 3.24 -18.81 4.09
N LYS A 109 4.56 -19.09 4.05
CA LYS A 109 5.41 -18.79 2.90
C LYS A 109 4.90 -19.42 1.61
N LYS A 110 4.53 -20.70 1.65
CA LYS A 110 3.95 -21.39 0.48
C LYS A 110 2.67 -20.69 0.00
N LYS A 111 1.78 -20.36 0.91
CA LYS A 111 0.52 -19.69 0.57
C LYS A 111 0.75 -18.28 0.02
N PHE A 112 1.73 -17.59 0.55
CA PHE A 112 2.16 -16.28 0.06
C PHE A 112 2.73 -16.34 -1.36
N GLU A 113 3.59 -17.33 -1.66
CA GLU A 113 4.14 -17.55 -3.00
C GLU A 113 3.05 -17.92 -4.01
N GLU A 114 2.12 -18.79 -3.63
CA GLU A 114 0.95 -19.15 -4.45
C GLU A 114 0.10 -17.92 -4.77
N HIS A 115 -0.18 -17.09 -3.76
CA HIS A 115 -0.93 -15.84 -3.93
C HIS A 115 -0.19 -14.85 -4.84
N GLN A 116 1.12 -14.70 -4.68
CA GLN A 116 1.94 -13.87 -5.56
C GLN A 116 1.93 -14.39 -7.01
N ALA A 117 2.02 -15.70 -7.21
CA ALA A 117 1.98 -16.31 -8.53
C ALA A 117 0.62 -16.07 -9.21
N LEU A 118 -0.48 -16.21 -8.48
CA LEU A 118 -1.83 -15.89 -8.96
C LEU A 118 -1.98 -14.42 -9.31
N SER A 119 -1.47 -13.52 -8.48
CA SER A 119 -1.48 -12.09 -8.72
C SER A 119 -0.69 -11.71 -9.97
N ARG A 120 0.51 -12.30 -10.16
CA ARG A 120 1.33 -12.11 -11.38
C ARG A 120 0.62 -12.61 -12.63
N LYS A 121 0.06 -13.82 -12.61
CA LYS A 121 -0.73 -14.36 -13.72
C LYS A 121 -1.95 -13.50 -14.04
N GLY A 122 -2.64 -13.02 -13.01
CA GLY A 122 -3.75 -12.07 -13.17
C GLY A 122 -3.31 -10.73 -13.73
N ALA A 123 -2.12 -10.25 -13.38
CA ALA A 123 -1.52 -9.04 -13.91
C ALA A 123 -1.04 -9.24 -15.36
N GLU A 124 -0.39 -10.35 -15.69
CA GLU A 124 0.05 -10.68 -17.07
C GLU A 124 -1.13 -10.78 -18.05
N GLN A 125 -2.26 -11.32 -17.60
CA GLN A 125 -3.49 -11.35 -18.40
C GLN A 125 -4.18 -9.98 -18.50
N LYS A 126 -4.02 -9.12 -17.49
CA LYS A 126 -4.64 -7.79 -17.44
C LYS A 126 -3.72 -6.66 -17.90
N PHE A 127 -2.41 -6.85 -17.83
CA PHE A 127 -1.38 -5.85 -18.11
C PHE A 127 -0.43 -6.26 -19.23
N LYS A 128 -0.96 -6.38 -20.43
CA LYS A 128 -0.12 -6.00 -21.58
C LYS A 128 -0.14 -4.46 -21.57
N GLY A 129 0.89 -3.86 -20.95
CA GLY A 129 0.96 -2.41 -20.78
C GLY A 129 0.88 -1.68 -22.13
N GLY A 130 0.17 -0.56 -22.17
CA GLY A 130 -0.01 0.24 -23.36
C GLY A 130 -1.23 -0.16 -24.21
N LEU A 131 -1.17 0.12 -25.51
CA LEU A 131 -2.17 -0.33 -26.47
C LEU A 131 -2.07 -1.85 -26.65
N ALA A 132 -3.12 -2.58 -26.31
CA ALA A 132 -3.18 -4.02 -26.49
C ALA A 132 -3.22 -4.40 -28.00
N SER A 133 -3.70 -3.49 -28.84
CA SER A 133 -3.73 -3.58 -30.31
C SER A 133 -3.79 -2.18 -30.91
N THR A 134 -3.60 -2.05 -32.22
CA THR A 134 -3.73 -0.81 -32.99
C THR A 134 -5.12 -0.66 -33.63
N GLY A 135 -6.15 -1.22 -33.01
CA GLY A 135 -7.52 -1.11 -33.47
C GLY A 135 -8.08 0.33 -33.38
N GLU A 136 -9.14 0.60 -34.13
CA GLU A 136 -9.77 1.92 -34.15
C GLU A 136 -10.28 2.36 -32.77
N MET A 137 -10.88 1.43 -32.01
CA MET A 137 -11.39 1.72 -30.66
C MET A 137 -10.28 1.99 -29.67
N GLU A 138 -9.20 1.22 -29.70
CA GLU A 138 -8.04 1.43 -28.85
C GLU A 138 -7.36 2.78 -29.14
N THR A 139 -7.29 3.18 -30.40
CA THR A 139 -6.77 4.50 -30.79
C THR A 139 -7.67 5.63 -30.27
N LYS A 140 -9.01 5.50 -30.33
CA LYS A 140 -9.95 6.44 -29.73
C LYS A 140 -9.78 6.50 -28.21
N TYR A 141 -9.69 5.36 -27.54
CA TYR A 141 -9.47 5.32 -26.09
C TYR A 141 -8.11 5.88 -25.66
N HIS A 142 -7.06 5.68 -26.47
CA HIS A 142 -5.77 6.31 -26.22
C HIS A 142 -5.87 7.85 -26.27
N THR A 143 -6.54 8.39 -27.27
CA THR A 143 -6.81 9.84 -27.34
C THR A 143 -7.64 10.30 -26.14
N ALA A 144 -8.70 9.55 -25.79
CA ALA A 144 -9.54 9.85 -24.62
C ALA A 144 -8.71 9.82 -23.30
N THR A 145 -7.70 8.94 -23.18
CA THR A 145 -6.80 8.90 -22.01
C THR A 145 -6.02 10.20 -21.84
N HIS A 146 -5.52 10.78 -22.94
CA HIS A 146 -4.82 12.08 -22.89
C HIS A 146 -5.75 13.22 -22.50
N LEU A 147 -6.97 13.25 -23.06
CA LEU A 147 -7.99 14.25 -22.70
C LEU A 147 -8.41 14.12 -21.24
N LEU A 148 -8.62 12.89 -20.77
CA LEU A 148 -8.95 12.60 -19.37
C LEU A 148 -7.85 13.06 -18.41
N ASN A 149 -6.59 12.78 -18.73
CA ASN A 149 -5.45 13.23 -17.92
C ASN A 149 -5.39 14.77 -17.83
N ALA A 150 -5.62 15.45 -18.94
CA ALA A 150 -5.67 16.92 -18.98
C ALA A 150 -6.85 17.47 -18.15
N ALA A 151 -8.04 16.86 -18.27
CA ALA A 151 -9.22 17.24 -17.51
C ALA A 151 -9.01 17.02 -16.00
N LEU A 152 -8.50 15.87 -15.60
CA LEU A 152 -8.20 15.57 -14.20
C LEU A 152 -7.21 16.57 -13.59
N LYS A 153 -6.15 16.93 -14.32
CA LYS A 153 -5.22 17.98 -13.87
C LYS A 153 -5.89 19.34 -13.72
N LYS A 154 -6.80 19.67 -14.61
CA LYS A 154 -7.52 20.94 -14.56
C LYS A 154 -8.52 21.01 -13.40
N VAL A 155 -9.20 19.91 -13.09
CA VAL A 155 -10.24 19.85 -12.06
C VAL A 155 -9.63 19.61 -10.67
N LEU A 156 -8.73 18.64 -10.56
CA LEU A 156 -8.18 18.19 -9.28
C LEU A 156 -6.87 18.88 -8.90
N GLY A 157 -6.12 19.39 -9.88
CA GLY A 157 -4.87 20.10 -9.64
C GLY A 157 -3.62 19.41 -10.20
N SER A 158 -2.49 20.09 -10.09
CA SER A 158 -1.20 19.69 -10.68
C SER A 158 -0.58 18.43 -10.05
N HIS A 159 -1.04 17.99 -8.87
CA HIS A 159 -0.60 16.77 -8.20
C HIS A 159 -1.07 15.49 -8.91
N VAL A 160 -2.00 15.62 -9.85
CA VAL A 160 -2.48 14.47 -10.63
C VAL A 160 -1.43 14.05 -11.65
N HIS A 161 -0.95 12.82 -11.47
CA HIS A 161 -0.04 12.17 -12.41
C HIS A 161 -0.56 10.80 -12.78
N GLN A 162 -0.43 10.43 -14.05
CA GLN A 162 -0.75 9.09 -14.51
C GLN A 162 0.15 8.07 -13.81
N LYS A 163 -0.44 7.04 -13.23
CA LYS A 163 0.23 5.90 -12.59
C LYS A 163 0.19 4.64 -13.44
N GLY A 164 -0.81 4.54 -14.31
CA GLY A 164 -0.97 3.42 -15.23
C GLY A 164 -2.14 3.63 -16.15
N SER A 165 -2.20 2.84 -17.22
CA SER A 165 -3.39 2.73 -18.09
C SER A 165 -3.48 1.33 -18.66
N ASN A 166 -4.70 0.89 -18.95
CA ASN A 166 -4.96 -0.34 -19.70
C ASN A 166 -6.10 -0.06 -20.67
N ILE A 167 -5.82 -0.29 -21.96
CA ILE A 167 -6.73 0.01 -23.06
C ILE A 167 -6.98 -1.26 -23.86
N THR A 168 -8.24 -1.63 -23.99
CA THR A 168 -8.72 -2.73 -24.84
C THR A 168 -9.84 -2.19 -25.72
N ALA A 169 -10.31 -2.98 -26.70
CA ALA A 169 -11.45 -2.59 -27.54
C ALA A 169 -12.74 -2.39 -26.74
N GLU A 170 -12.87 -3.00 -25.55
CA GLU A 170 -14.09 -2.97 -24.75
C GLU A 170 -14.06 -1.90 -23.67
N ARG A 171 -12.86 -1.52 -23.17
CA ARG A 171 -12.73 -0.58 -22.05
C ARG A 171 -11.39 0.13 -22.00
N MET A 172 -11.40 1.27 -21.33
CA MET A 172 -10.23 2.01 -20.92
C MET A 172 -10.18 2.07 -19.37
N ARG A 173 -9.01 1.78 -18.78
CA ARG A 173 -8.69 2.06 -17.39
C ARG A 173 -7.57 3.08 -17.33
N PHE A 174 -7.72 4.05 -16.44
CA PHE A 174 -6.74 5.09 -16.20
C PHE A 174 -6.50 5.23 -14.70
N ASP A 175 -5.28 4.96 -14.26
CA ASP A 175 -4.87 5.04 -12.87
C ASP A 175 -4.09 6.34 -12.66
N PHE A 176 -4.44 7.11 -11.65
CA PHE A 176 -3.81 8.41 -11.37
C PHE A 176 -3.65 8.66 -9.87
N SER A 177 -2.70 9.57 -9.52
CA SER A 177 -2.49 10.00 -8.14
C SER A 177 -3.58 10.97 -7.71
N HIS A 178 -4.27 10.67 -6.61
CA HIS A 178 -5.17 11.57 -5.91
C HIS A 178 -5.38 11.05 -4.49
N ASP A 179 -5.29 11.92 -3.50
CA ASP A 179 -5.19 11.51 -2.10
C ASP A 179 -6.54 11.20 -1.44
N SER A 180 -7.64 11.60 -2.08
CA SER A 180 -9.00 11.43 -1.58
C SER A 180 -9.95 10.87 -2.63
N LYS A 181 -11.14 10.48 -2.21
CA LYS A 181 -12.22 10.10 -3.11
C LYS A 181 -12.76 11.37 -3.79
N MET A 182 -12.88 11.35 -5.13
CA MET A 182 -13.47 12.44 -5.90
C MET A 182 -14.91 12.72 -5.45
N THR A 183 -15.23 14.00 -5.30
CA THR A 183 -16.58 14.46 -5.01
C THR A 183 -17.51 14.31 -6.24
N PRO A 184 -18.84 14.39 -6.08
CA PRO A 184 -19.75 14.39 -7.22
C PRO A 184 -19.47 15.52 -8.22
N GLU A 185 -19.05 16.70 -7.72
CA GLU A 185 -18.76 17.89 -8.53
C GLU A 185 -17.47 17.74 -9.35
N GLU A 186 -16.49 17.02 -8.81
CA GLU A 186 -15.21 16.72 -9.48
C GLU A 186 -15.35 15.64 -10.57
N LYS A 187 -16.42 14.87 -10.56
CA LYS A 187 -16.72 13.84 -11.55
C LYS A 187 -17.51 14.39 -12.73
#